data_58d044179f1ddfdb7ff5960fcc3d5052
#
_entry.id   58d044179f1ddfdb7ff5960fcc3d5052
#
_cell.length_a   1.000
_cell.length_b   1.000
_cell.length_c   1.000
_cell.angle_alpha   90.00
_cell.angle_beta   90.00
_cell.angle_gamma   90.00
#
_symmetry.space_group_name_H-M   'P 1'
#
loop_
_entity.id
_entity.type
_entity.pdbx_description
1 polymer ?
#
loop_
_entity_poly.entity_id
_entity_poly.type
_entity_poly.pdbx_seq_one_letter_code
_entity_poly.pdbx_strand_id
1 'polypeptide(L)'
;MLDFLRKRRRSWVIMLFLVIIVLVFVLWGVGSFIKEPRSENIAEVNGEIISQREFELRYQKLVEFYRGLFKGALTQETLKGLNLRGVIVEELIQKRLLLQEARKLGMEVADQELMDALARVPDFQVNGRFSQNRYLQALRSNRLTPAEFEGERREQLTIQKLYDILQDAVNITEGELRDRYSLEQERVNFYFMRLSAGDFMSQVQITADE
;
A
#
# COMPACT_ATOMS: atom_id res chain seq x y z
N MET A 1 39.52 -44.86 33.81
CA MET A 1 39.24 -43.41 33.94
C MET A 1 37.73 -43.01 33.79
N LEU A 2 36.90 -43.93 33.36
CA LEU A 2 35.45 -43.63 33.21
C LEU A 2 34.63 -43.90 34.51
N ASP A 3 35.15 -44.62 35.46
CA ASP A 3 34.43 -44.89 36.73
C ASP A 3 34.40 -43.71 37.70
N PHE A 4 35.27 -42.69 37.51
CA PHE A 4 35.29 -41.51 38.34
C PHE A 4 34.07 -40.57 38.02
N LEU A 5 33.60 -40.60 36.81
CA LEU A 5 32.42 -39.81 36.36
C LEU A 5 31.10 -40.45 36.78
N ARG A 6 31.07 -41.78 36.99
CA ARG A 6 29.87 -42.54 37.32
C ARG A 6 29.45 -42.47 38.80
N LYS A 7 30.38 -42.15 39.70
CA LYS A 7 30.17 -42.22 41.16
C LYS A 7 29.74 -40.89 41.81
N ARG A 8 29.73 -39.75 41.04
CA ARG A 8 29.37 -38.43 41.59
C ARG A 8 28.25 -37.77 40.86
N ARG A 9 27.06 -38.43 40.75
CA ARG A 9 25.81 -37.89 40.20
C ARG A 9 25.26 -36.65 40.94
N ARG A 10 25.95 -36.21 42.01
CA ARG A 10 25.55 -35.08 42.84
C ARG A 10 26.73 -34.11 43.08
N SER A 11 27.56 -33.90 42.07
CA SER A 11 28.65 -32.95 42.24
C SER A 11 28.07 -31.54 42.03
N TRP A 12 28.06 -30.76 43.11
CA TRP A 12 27.78 -29.35 43.10
C TRP A 12 28.52 -28.59 41.97
N VAL A 13 29.72 -29.06 41.62
CA VAL A 13 30.56 -28.55 40.52
C VAL A 13 29.91 -28.75 39.16
N ILE A 14 29.25 -29.91 38.90
CA ILE A 14 28.54 -30.16 37.63
C ILE A 14 27.30 -29.26 37.55
N MET A 15 26.61 -29.09 38.67
CA MET A 15 25.43 -28.16 38.73
C MET A 15 25.84 -26.70 38.54
N LEU A 16 26.94 -26.27 39.14
CA LEU A 16 27.53 -24.95 38.96
C LEU A 16 27.91 -24.72 37.50
N PHE A 17 28.57 -25.70 36.86
CA PHE A 17 28.97 -25.61 35.46
C PHE A 17 27.75 -25.53 34.51
N LEU A 18 26.71 -26.29 34.81
CA LEU A 18 25.44 -26.25 34.05
C LEU A 18 24.72 -24.92 34.21
N VAL A 19 24.70 -24.36 35.42
CA VAL A 19 24.14 -23.03 35.69
C VAL A 19 24.92 -21.95 34.93
N ILE A 20 26.26 -22.00 34.91
CA ILE A 20 27.09 -21.06 34.16
C ILE A 20 26.81 -21.16 32.65
N ILE A 21 26.69 -22.38 32.10
CA ILE A 21 26.36 -22.59 30.69
C ILE A 21 24.98 -22.00 30.38
N VAL A 22 23.97 -22.29 31.20
CA VAL A 22 22.62 -21.73 31.03
C VAL A 22 22.66 -20.19 31.11
N LEU A 23 23.43 -19.64 32.06
CA LEU A 23 23.56 -18.19 32.24
C LEU A 23 24.26 -17.54 31.05
N VAL A 24 25.29 -18.17 30.48
CA VAL A 24 25.95 -17.72 29.24
C VAL A 24 24.98 -17.78 28.05
N PHE A 25 24.18 -18.85 27.92
CA PHE A 25 23.18 -18.97 26.88
C PHE A 25 22.04 -17.95 27.04
N VAL A 26 21.60 -17.68 28.28
CA VAL A 26 20.58 -16.66 28.57
C VAL A 26 21.12 -15.27 28.29
N LEU A 27 22.34 -14.95 28.69
CA LEU A 27 22.95 -13.64 28.48
C LEU A 27 23.37 -13.40 27.01
N TRP A 28 23.81 -14.41 26.31
CA TRP A 28 24.28 -14.30 24.92
C TRP A 28 23.26 -14.76 23.89
N GLY A 29 22.43 -15.75 24.21
CA GLY A 29 21.46 -16.33 23.28
C GLY A 29 20.16 -15.54 23.14
N VAL A 30 19.65 -14.96 24.22
CA VAL A 30 18.35 -14.25 24.19
C VAL A 30 18.50 -12.88 23.53
N GLY A 31 19.64 -12.21 23.67
CA GLY A 31 19.90 -10.91 23.04
C GLY A 31 20.01 -10.96 21.50
N SER A 32 20.35 -12.12 20.94
CA SER A 32 20.48 -12.28 19.48
C SER A 32 19.20 -12.74 18.79
N PHE A 33 18.29 -13.38 19.53
CA PHE A 33 16.99 -13.81 19.00
C PHE A 33 15.90 -12.74 19.09
N ILE A 34 16.11 -11.66 19.89
CA ILE A 34 15.19 -10.51 20.02
C ILE A 34 15.62 -9.34 19.11
N LYS A 35 16.71 -9.47 18.36
CA LYS A 35 16.85 -8.63 17.18
C LYS A 35 15.86 -9.18 16.16
N GLU A 36 14.62 -8.67 16.21
CA GLU A 36 13.83 -8.58 14.99
C GLU A 36 14.79 -8.15 13.89
N PRO A 37 14.81 -8.84 12.72
CA PRO A 37 15.58 -8.35 11.60
C PRO A 37 15.14 -6.88 11.50
N ARG A 38 16.09 -5.94 11.59
CA ARG A 38 15.80 -4.53 11.31
C ARG A 38 15.09 -4.55 9.98
N SER A 39 13.77 -4.57 10.03
CA SER A 39 12.97 -4.32 8.86
C SER A 39 13.44 -2.94 8.43
N GLU A 40 14.18 -2.89 7.32
CA GLU A 40 14.61 -1.60 6.78
C GLU A 40 13.33 -0.80 6.67
N ASN A 41 13.22 0.24 7.49
CA ASN A 41 12.05 1.08 7.53
C ASN A 41 12.11 1.92 6.26
N ILE A 42 11.07 1.86 5.46
CA ILE A 42 10.96 2.68 4.25
C ILE A 42 10.60 4.11 4.62
N ALA A 43 9.68 4.27 5.56
CA ALA A 43 9.22 5.56 6.06
C ALA A 43 8.65 5.41 7.47
N GLU A 44 8.51 6.54 8.16
CA GLU A 44 7.81 6.64 9.45
C GLU A 44 6.81 7.80 9.37
N VAL A 45 5.58 7.54 9.80
CA VAL A 45 4.47 8.49 9.74
C VAL A 45 3.87 8.63 11.15
N ASN A 46 4.17 9.72 11.83
CA ASN A 46 3.71 10.00 13.19
C ASN A 46 3.98 8.84 14.18
N GLY A 47 5.17 8.22 14.10
CA GLY A 47 5.57 7.10 14.95
C GLY A 47 5.16 5.72 14.43
N GLU A 48 4.35 5.62 13.38
CA GLU A 48 4.01 4.36 12.72
C GLU A 48 4.97 4.06 11.57
N ILE A 49 5.57 2.88 11.60
CA ILE A 49 6.59 2.46 10.64
C ILE A 49 5.91 1.85 9.40
N ILE A 50 6.38 2.24 8.22
CA ILE A 50 6.12 1.56 6.96
C ILE A 50 7.29 0.62 6.70
N SER A 51 7.04 -0.69 6.77
CA SER A 51 8.08 -1.70 6.65
C SER A 51 8.46 -1.96 5.18
N GLN A 52 9.71 -2.43 4.98
CA GLN A 52 10.17 -2.94 3.68
C GLN A 52 9.23 -4.01 3.12
N ARG A 53 8.74 -4.91 3.98
CA ARG A 53 7.84 -5.99 3.56
C ARG A 53 6.53 -5.46 2.98
N GLU A 54 5.91 -4.46 3.62
CA GLU A 54 4.67 -3.82 3.17
C GLU A 54 4.89 -3.16 1.80
N PHE A 55 6.00 -2.44 1.67
CA PHE A 55 6.40 -1.82 0.42
C PHE A 55 6.60 -2.84 -0.71
N GLU A 56 7.38 -3.91 -0.48
CA GLU A 56 7.66 -4.91 -1.50
C GLU A 56 6.39 -5.66 -1.96
N LEU A 57 5.50 -5.99 -1.04
CA LEU A 57 4.21 -6.61 -1.38
C LEU A 57 3.39 -5.67 -2.29
N ARG A 58 3.35 -4.38 -1.95
CA ARG A 58 2.62 -3.39 -2.75
C ARG A 58 3.27 -3.18 -4.12
N TYR A 59 4.60 -3.13 -4.15
CA TYR A 59 5.38 -3.00 -5.38
C TYR A 59 5.11 -4.18 -6.34
N GLN A 60 5.14 -5.40 -5.84
CA GLN A 60 4.86 -6.58 -6.65
C GLN A 60 3.44 -6.55 -7.22
N LYS A 61 2.42 -6.26 -6.40
CA LYS A 61 1.02 -6.12 -6.85
C LYS A 61 0.88 -5.07 -7.96
N LEU A 62 1.53 -3.92 -7.80
CA LEU A 62 1.46 -2.84 -8.78
C LEU A 62 2.17 -3.22 -10.10
N VAL A 63 3.34 -3.83 -10.02
CA VAL A 63 4.08 -4.33 -11.22
C VAL A 63 3.26 -5.40 -11.95
N GLU A 64 2.64 -6.33 -11.24
CA GLU A 64 1.77 -7.36 -11.86
C GLU A 64 0.56 -6.72 -12.54
N PHE A 65 -0.07 -5.73 -11.92
CA PHE A 65 -1.17 -4.97 -12.51
C PHE A 65 -0.74 -4.30 -13.83
N TYR A 66 0.38 -3.59 -13.83
CA TYR A 66 0.90 -2.97 -15.06
C TYR A 66 1.29 -4.00 -16.12
N ARG A 67 1.88 -5.14 -15.74
CA ARG A 67 2.15 -6.24 -16.69
C ARG A 67 0.90 -6.76 -17.36
N GLY A 68 -0.18 -6.92 -16.59
CA GLY A 68 -1.48 -7.31 -17.11
C GLY A 68 -2.05 -6.28 -18.09
N LEU A 69 -1.97 -4.99 -17.73
CA LEU A 69 -2.49 -3.89 -18.54
C LEU A 69 -1.76 -3.75 -19.88
N PHE A 70 -0.43 -3.84 -19.87
CA PHE A 70 0.42 -3.69 -21.07
C PHE A 70 0.68 -5.00 -21.83
N LYS A 71 -0.03 -6.10 -21.49
CA LYS A 71 0.06 -7.41 -22.16
C LYS A 71 1.50 -7.88 -22.44
N GLY A 72 2.41 -7.64 -21.53
CA GLY A 72 3.81 -8.06 -21.62
C GLY A 72 4.75 -7.10 -22.38
N ALA A 73 4.27 -5.99 -22.91
CA ALA A 73 5.09 -4.95 -23.55
C ALA A 73 5.83 -4.04 -22.54
N LEU A 74 5.75 -4.36 -21.24
CA LEU A 74 6.35 -3.57 -20.17
C LEU A 74 7.86 -3.81 -20.12
N THR A 75 8.65 -2.85 -20.61
CA THR A 75 10.12 -2.90 -20.52
C THR A 75 10.59 -2.39 -19.15
N GLN A 76 11.81 -2.76 -18.75
CA GLN A 76 12.41 -2.21 -17.53
C GLN A 76 12.59 -0.69 -17.58
N GLU A 77 12.81 -0.15 -18.77
CA GLU A 77 12.92 1.31 -18.98
C GLU A 77 11.60 2.02 -18.72
N THR A 78 10.49 1.46 -19.20
CA THR A 78 9.13 1.98 -18.92
C THR A 78 8.83 1.95 -17.43
N LEU A 79 9.17 0.86 -16.73
CA LEU A 79 8.99 0.75 -15.28
C LEU A 79 9.80 1.79 -14.50
N LYS A 80 11.03 2.07 -14.93
CA LYS A 80 11.86 3.12 -14.31
C LYS A 80 11.29 4.51 -14.55
N GLY A 81 10.76 4.78 -15.76
CA GLY A 81 10.13 6.06 -16.09
C GLY A 81 8.86 6.36 -15.29
N LEU A 82 8.13 5.33 -14.85
CA LEU A 82 6.90 5.47 -14.06
C LEU A 82 7.13 5.83 -12.59
N ASN A 83 8.39 5.86 -12.11
CA ASN A 83 8.71 6.12 -10.69
C ASN A 83 7.82 5.38 -9.69
N LEU A 84 7.50 4.11 -9.98
CA LEU A 84 6.55 3.31 -9.18
C LEU A 84 6.93 3.25 -7.69
N ARG A 85 8.23 3.30 -7.39
CA ARG A 85 8.69 3.31 -5.99
C ARG A 85 8.22 4.54 -5.24
N GLY A 86 8.37 5.73 -5.82
CA GLY A 86 7.90 6.98 -5.22
C GLY A 86 6.39 7.00 -5.04
N VAL A 87 5.67 6.55 -6.08
CA VAL A 87 4.18 6.45 -6.03
C VAL A 87 3.71 5.55 -4.88
N ILE A 88 4.36 4.40 -4.68
CA ILE A 88 3.98 3.46 -3.61
C ILE A 88 4.28 4.02 -2.22
N VAL A 89 5.43 4.65 -2.04
CA VAL A 89 5.78 5.28 -0.76
C VAL A 89 4.75 6.34 -0.41
N GLU A 90 4.39 7.20 -1.36
CA GLU A 90 3.37 8.23 -1.18
C GLU A 90 2.00 7.61 -0.85
N GLU A 91 1.58 6.58 -1.59
CA GLU A 91 0.34 5.84 -1.33
C GLU A 91 0.30 5.26 0.09
N LEU A 92 1.38 4.64 0.54
CA LEU A 92 1.47 4.05 1.87
C LEU A 92 1.45 5.11 2.97
N ILE A 93 2.11 6.26 2.75
CA ILE A 93 2.07 7.40 3.67
C ILE A 93 0.64 7.95 3.77
N GLN A 94 -0.01 8.22 2.64
CA GLN A 94 -1.37 8.73 2.61
C GLN A 94 -2.35 7.76 3.28
N LYS A 95 -2.24 6.47 2.99
CA LYS A 95 -3.03 5.43 3.65
C LYS A 95 -2.86 5.48 5.17
N ARG A 96 -1.61 5.61 5.66
CA ARG A 96 -1.32 5.66 7.09
C ARG A 96 -1.93 6.90 7.75
N LEU A 97 -1.82 8.06 7.11
CA LEU A 97 -2.41 9.31 7.59
C LEU A 97 -3.93 9.22 7.66
N LEU A 98 -4.58 8.69 6.62
CA LEU A 98 -6.04 8.53 6.60
C LEU A 98 -6.53 7.58 7.70
N LEU A 99 -5.83 6.47 7.93
CA LEU A 99 -6.17 5.54 9.01
C LEU A 99 -5.98 6.15 10.39
N GLN A 100 -4.94 6.96 10.59
CA GLN A 100 -4.72 7.67 11.84
C GLN A 100 -5.83 8.69 12.10
N GLU A 101 -6.23 9.43 11.07
CA GLU A 101 -7.32 10.39 11.20
C GLU A 101 -8.66 9.72 11.46
N ALA A 102 -8.96 8.64 10.74
CA ALA A 102 -10.16 7.85 10.98
C ALA A 102 -10.23 7.31 12.42
N ARG A 103 -9.10 6.83 12.98
CA ARG A 103 -9.03 6.39 14.39
C ARG A 103 -9.30 7.53 15.38
N LYS A 104 -8.72 8.71 15.14
CA LYS A 104 -8.98 9.90 16.00
C LYS A 104 -10.46 10.28 15.99
N LEU A 105 -11.13 10.11 14.86
CA LEU A 105 -12.55 10.40 14.71
C LEU A 105 -13.47 9.25 15.18
N GLY A 106 -12.90 8.14 15.66
CA GLY A 106 -13.67 6.97 16.11
C GLY A 106 -14.36 6.20 14.98
N MET A 107 -13.85 6.26 13.76
CA MET A 107 -14.47 5.66 12.55
C MET A 107 -13.97 4.24 12.26
N GLU A 108 -13.42 3.55 13.25
CA GLU A 108 -12.99 2.17 13.05
C GLU A 108 -14.16 1.26 12.66
N VAL A 109 -13.86 0.30 11.79
CA VAL A 109 -14.84 -0.67 11.31
C VAL A 109 -15.00 -1.79 12.32
N ALA A 110 -16.24 -1.98 12.83
CA ALA A 110 -16.58 -3.08 13.72
C ALA A 110 -16.57 -4.43 13.02
N ASP A 111 -16.44 -5.52 13.79
CA ASP A 111 -16.42 -6.88 13.22
C ASP A 111 -17.68 -7.20 12.41
N GLN A 112 -18.85 -6.74 12.87
CA GLN A 112 -20.10 -6.95 12.16
C GLN A 112 -20.12 -6.24 10.80
N GLU A 113 -19.63 -5.00 10.72
CA GLU A 113 -19.55 -4.24 9.48
C GLU A 113 -18.61 -4.92 8.47
N LEU A 114 -17.48 -5.46 8.95
CA LEU A 114 -16.57 -6.25 8.12
C LEU A 114 -17.26 -7.51 7.60
N MET A 115 -17.93 -8.27 8.45
CA MET A 115 -18.64 -9.49 8.06
C MET A 115 -19.74 -9.19 7.04
N ASP A 116 -20.49 -8.11 7.23
CA ASP A 116 -21.53 -7.69 6.28
C ASP A 116 -20.92 -7.28 4.93
N ALA A 117 -19.78 -6.62 4.94
CA ALA A 117 -19.05 -6.26 3.72
C ALA A 117 -18.51 -7.49 2.97
N LEU A 118 -17.98 -8.47 3.70
CA LEU A 118 -17.50 -9.74 3.12
C LEU A 118 -18.66 -10.56 2.54
N ALA A 119 -19.79 -10.57 3.24
CA ALA A 119 -20.99 -11.30 2.79
C ALA A 119 -21.57 -10.76 1.46
N ARG A 120 -21.33 -9.50 1.14
CA ARG A 120 -21.78 -8.86 -0.11
C ARG A 120 -20.88 -9.13 -1.30
N VAL A 121 -19.69 -9.70 -1.12
CA VAL A 121 -18.77 -10.00 -2.23
C VAL A 121 -19.29 -11.19 -3.02
N PRO A 122 -19.61 -11.04 -4.33
CA PRO A 122 -20.21 -12.11 -5.14
C PRO A 122 -19.34 -13.37 -5.19
N ASP A 123 -18.02 -13.22 -5.25
CA ASP A 123 -17.08 -14.35 -5.32
C ASP A 123 -17.10 -15.24 -4.07
N PHE A 124 -17.59 -14.73 -2.96
CA PHE A 124 -17.70 -15.45 -1.69
C PHE A 124 -19.11 -16.05 -1.50
N GLN A 125 -19.99 -15.91 -2.50
CA GLN A 125 -21.36 -16.35 -2.40
C GLN A 125 -21.62 -17.64 -3.19
N VAL A 126 -22.63 -18.41 -2.71
CA VAL A 126 -23.27 -19.50 -3.42
C VAL A 126 -24.78 -19.22 -3.35
N ASN A 127 -25.45 -19.15 -4.48
CA ASN A 127 -26.88 -18.83 -4.58
C ASN A 127 -27.27 -17.53 -3.82
N GLY A 128 -26.42 -16.50 -3.90
CA GLY A 128 -26.66 -15.19 -3.26
C GLY A 128 -26.41 -15.15 -1.75
N ARG A 129 -25.87 -16.23 -1.16
CA ARG A 129 -25.54 -16.29 0.27
C ARG A 129 -24.05 -16.53 0.48
N PHE A 130 -23.49 -15.90 1.52
CA PHE A 130 -22.09 -16.10 1.89
C PHE A 130 -21.78 -17.58 2.13
N SER A 131 -20.68 -18.04 1.56
CA SER A 131 -20.17 -19.40 1.72
C SER A 131 -18.74 -19.37 2.21
N GLN A 132 -18.52 -19.83 3.43
CA GLN A 132 -17.19 -19.90 4.03
C GLN A 132 -16.22 -20.75 3.18
N ASN A 133 -16.70 -21.81 2.55
CA ASN A 133 -15.87 -22.63 1.68
C ASN A 133 -15.39 -21.85 0.44
N ARG A 134 -16.27 -21.08 -0.20
CA ARG A 134 -15.91 -20.21 -1.34
C ARG A 134 -14.92 -19.14 -0.92
N TYR A 135 -15.18 -18.49 0.21
CA TYR A 135 -14.28 -17.51 0.80
C TYR A 135 -12.86 -18.06 1.01
N LEU A 136 -12.75 -19.19 1.73
CA LEU A 136 -11.45 -19.82 1.98
C LEU A 136 -10.78 -20.32 0.70
N GLN A 137 -11.54 -20.82 -0.27
CA GLN A 137 -11.01 -21.23 -1.57
C GLN A 137 -10.45 -20.02 -2.34
N ALA A 138 -11.18 -18.92 -2.39
CA ALA A 138 -10.75 -17.70 -3.06
C ALA A 138 -9.47 -17.14 -2.43
N LEU A 139 -9.37 -17.11 -1.11
CA LEU A 139 -8.17 -16.66 -0.42
C LEU A 139 -6.95 -17.56 -0.72
N ARG A 140 -7.13 -18.88 -0.66
CA ARG A 140 -6.06 -19.84 -0.99
C ARG A 140 -5.56 -19.68 -2.43
N SER A 141 -6.46 -19.48 -3.39
CA SER A 141 -6.11 -19.25 -4.79
C SER A 141 -5.26 -17.98 -4.98
N ASN A 142 -5.47 -16.99 -4.12
CA ASN A 142 -4.72 -15.74 -4.11
C ASN A 142 -3.54 -15.73 -3.10
N ARG A 143 -3.25 -16.88 -2.47
CA ARG A 143 -2.18 -17.04 -1.46
C ARG A 143 -2.32 -16.06 -0.28
N LEU A 144 -3.54 -15.77 0.12
CA LEU A 144 -3.86 -14.90 1.24
C LEU A 144 -4.38 -15.71 2.43
N THR A 145 -4.06 -15.25 3.62
CA THR A 145 -4.69 -15.74 4.86
C THR A 145 -5.94 -14.90 5.18
N PRO A 146 -6.93 -15.46 5.90
CA PRO A 146 -8.07 -14.68 6.38
C PRO A 146 -7.65 -13.42 7.14
N ALA A 147 -6.69 -13.52 8.06
CA ALA A 147 -6.22 -12.40 8.87
C ALA A 147 -5.64 -11.26 8.03
N GLU A 148 -4.81 -11.57 7.02
CA GLU A 148 -4.24 -10.58 6.10
C GLU A 148 -5.33 -9.90 5.27
N PHE A 149 -6.24 -10.68 4.69
CA PHE A 149 -7.32 -10.17 3.86
C PHE A 149 -8.32 -9.33 4.65
N GLU A 150 -8.76 -9.81 5.80
CA GLU A 150 -9.71 -9.13 6.67
C GLU A 150 -9.12 -7.84 7.25
N GLY A 151 -7.81 -7.86 7.60
CA GLY A 151 -7.09 -6.67 8.02
C GLY A 151 -7.03 -5.61 6.92
N GLU A 152 -6.60 -5.98 5.71
CA GLU A 152 -6.57 -5.07 4.56
C GLU A 152 -7.98 -4.53 4.21
N ARG A 153 -9.00 -5.40 4.28
CA ARG A 153 -10.38 -5.01 4.01
C ARG A 153 -10.94 -4.05 5.06
N ARG A 154 -10.62 -4.26 6.32
CA ARG A 154 -11.00 -3.37 7.43
C ARG A 154 -10.40 -1.97 7.25
N GLU A 155 -9.12 -1.89 6.90
CA GLU A 155 -8.45 -0.62 6.60
C GLU A 155 -9.12 0.12 5.42
N GLN A 156 -9.42 -0.59 4.33
CA GLN A 156 -10.13 -0.02 3.17
C GLN A 156 -11.50 0.53 3.55
N LEU A 157 -12.29 -0.24 4.31
CA LEU A 157 -13.62 0.18 4.75
C LEU A 157 -13.54 1.38 5.72
N THR A 158 -12.52 1.42 6.58
CA THR A 158 -12.28 2.55 7.48
C THR A 158 -12.01 3.84 6.70
N ILE A 159 -11.15 3.76 5.68
CA ILE A 159 -10.86 4.89 4.79
C ILE A 159 -12.11 5.28 4.01
N GLN A 160 -12.88 4.31 3.52
CA GLN A 160 -14.14 4.57 2.80
C GLN A 160 -15.14 5.33 3.69
N LYS A 161 -15.33 4.91 4.95
CA LYS A 161 -16.19 5.65 5.91
C LYS A 161 -15.76 7.11 6.06
N LEU A 162 -14.46 7.36 6.13
CA LEU A 162 -13.95 8.73 6.22
C LEU A 162 -14.31 9.54 4.96
N TYR A 163 -14.15 8.97 3.77
CA TYR A 163 -14.54 9.64 2.53
C TYR A 163 -16.04 9.84 2.41
N ASP A 164 -16.85 8.87 2.80
CA ASP A 164 -18.32 8.97 2.75
C ASP A 164 -18.81 10.15 3.60
N ILE A 165 -18.27 10.32 4.82
CA ILE A 165 -18.62 11.46 5.68
C ILE A 165 -18.16 12.79 5.07
N LEU A 166 -16.98 12.84 4.47
CA LEU A 166 -16.50 14.04 3.80
C LEU A 166 -17.38 14.40 2.59
N GLN A 167 -17.83 13.42 1.83
CA GLN A 167 -18.74 13.62 0.70
C GLN A 167 -20.12 14.11 1.16
N ASP A 168 -20.65 13.52 2.23
CA ASP A 168 -21.95 13.94 2.78
C ASP A 168 -21.91 15.35 3.39
N ALA A 169 -20.74 15.79 3.84
CA ALA A 169 -20.55 17.14 4.38
C ALA A 169 -20.43 18.20 3.27
N VAL A 170 -20.19 17.82 2.02
CA VAL A 170 -20.07 18.75 0.90
C VAL A 170 -21.46 19.05 0.32
N ASN A 171 -22.00 20.20 0.67
CA ASN A 171 -23.22 20.72 0.07
C ASN A 171 -22.86 21.59 -1.14
N ILE A 172 -23.08 21.09 -2.34
CA ILE A 172 -22.94 21.86 -3.56
C ILE A 172 -24.25 22.66 -3.77
N THR A 173 -24.13 23.96 -3.84
CA THR A 173 -25.30 24.83 -4.13
C THR A 173 -25.69 24.75 -5.61
N GLU A 174 -26.98 25.03 -5.89
CA GLU A 174 -27.43 25.10 -7.30
C GLU A 174 -26.66 26.17 -8.12
N GLY A 175 -26.20 27.23 -7.46
CA GLY A 175 -25.37 28.27 -8.08
C GLY A 175 -24.04 27.71 -8.56
N GLU A 176 -23.29 27.04 -7.67
CA GLU A 176 -22.00 26.40 -7.99
C GLU A 176 -22.16 25.35 -9.11
N LEU A 177 -23.24 24.54 -9.05
CA LEU A 177 -23.54 23.57 -10.10
C LEU A 177 -23.79 24.21 -11.44
N ARG A 178 -24.52 25.31 -11.45
CA ARG A 178 -24.84 26.11 -12.69
C ARG A 178 -23.57 26.74 -13.24
N ASP A 179 -22.76 27.34 -12.39
CA ASP A 179 -21.49 27.95 -12.79
C ASP A 179 -20.53 26.90 -13.38
N ARG A 180 -20.42 25.76 -12.74
CA ARG A 180 -19.62 24.63 -13.24
C ARG A 180 -20.13 24.14 -14.59
N TYR A 181 -21.44 23.94 -14.72
CA TYR A 181 -22.06 23.54 -15.99
C TYR A 181 -21.82 24.56 -17.09
N SER A 182 -21.93 25.85 -16.79
CA SER A 182 -21.69 26.92 -17.76
C SER A 182 -20.25 26.89 -18.27
N LEU A 183 -19.28 26.75 -17.37
CA LEU A 183 -17.84 26.61 -17.71
C LEU A 183 -17.56 25.38 -18.58
N GLU A 184 -18.13 24.22 -18.24
CA GLU A 184 -17.92 22.98 -18.99
C GLU A 184 -18.61 23.00 -20.37
N GLN A 185 -19.70 23.77 -20.54
CA GLN A 185 -20.42 23.89 -21.80
C GLN A 185 -20.02 25.14 -22.61
N GLU A 186 -19.15 25.99 -22.06
CA GLU A 186 -18.68 27.17 -22.77
C GLU A 186 -17.96 26.75 -24.05
N ARG A 187 -18.45 27.31 -25.16
CA ARG A 187 -17.84 27.11 -26.47
C ARG A 187 -17.36 28.48 -26.99
N VAL A 188 -16.06 28.55 -27.16
CA VAL A 188 -15.43 29.77 -27.70
C VAL A 188 -15.10 29.53 -29.16
N ASN A 189 -15.64 30.40 -30.02
CA ASN A 189 -15.23 30.47 -31.40
C ASN A 189 -14.21 31.61 -31.56
N PHE A 190 -13.07 31.31 -32.11
CA PHE A 190 -12.04 32.32 -32.37
C PHE A 190 -11.55 32.21 -33.82
N TYR A 191 -11.26 33.34 -34.38
CA TYR A 191 -10.59 33.44 -35.66
C TYR A 191 -9.12 33.73 -35.43
N PHE A 192 -8.26 33.01 -36.08
CA PHE A 192 -6.82 33.26 -35.99
C PHE A 192 -6.21 33.37 -37.39
N MET A 193 -5.23 34.20 -37.52
CA MET A 193 -4.39 34.30 -38.71
C MET A 193 -2.96 33.87 -38.35
N ARG A 194 -2.45 32.92 -39.08
CA ARG A 194 -1.05 32.51 -38.92
C ARG A 194 -0.22 33.30 -39.91
N LEU A 195 0.73 34.07 -39.41
CA LEU A 195 1.75 34.73 -40.21
C LEU A 195 3.05 33.97 -40.03
N SER A 196 3.60 33.40 -41.09
CA SER A 196 4.89 32.73 -41.08
C SER A 196 5.91 33.52 -41.89
N ALA A 197 7.19 33.40 -41.56
CA ALA A 197 8.25 34.06 -42.32
C ALA A 197 8.20 33.67 -43.83
N GLY A 198 7.76 32.45 -44.14
CA GLY A 198 7.57 31.96 -45.49
C GLY A 198 6.55 32.74 -46.33
N ASP A 199 5.51 33.30 -45.68
CA ASP A 199 4.46 34.05 -46.34
C ASP A 199 4.95 35.42 -46.89
N PHE A 200 6.09 35.89 -46.38
CA PHE A 200 6.74 37.15 -46.76
C PHE A 200 7.99 36.99 -47.59
N MET A 201 8.51 35.76 -47.75
CA MET A 201 9.75 35.52 -48.48
C MET A 201 9.75 36.01 -49.93
N SER A 202 8.60 35.98 -50.60
CA SER A 202 8.45 36.48 -51.96
C SER A 202 8.44 38.01 -52.05
N GLN A 203 8.24 38.70 -50.93
CA GLN A 203 8.17 40.16 -50.86
C GLN A 203 9.51 40.78 -50.40
N VAL A 204 10.43 39.96 -49.90
CA VAL A 204 11.76 40.41 -49.47
C VAL A 204 12.69 40.46 -50.70
N GLN A 205 13.06 41.63 -51.14
CA GLN A 205 14.10 41.87 -52.13
C GLN A 205 15.34 42.31 -51.38
N ILE A 206 16.35 41.45 -51.39
CA ILE A 206 17.67 41.74 -50.82
C ILE A 206 18.48 42.46 -51.90
N THR A 207 18.84 43.72 -51.70
CA THR A 207 19.77 44.47 -52.54
C THR A 207 21.21 44.12 -52.13
N ALA A 208 22.12 44.17 -53.09
CA ALA A 208 23.51 43.70 -52.93
C ALA A 208 24.35 44.51 -51.92
N ASP A 209 23.80 45.54 -51.34
CA ASP A 209 24.44 46.46 -50.36
C ASP A 209 23.93 46.28 -48.91
N GLU A 210 23.08 45.25 -48.62
CA GLU A 210 22.66 44.80 -47.29
C GLU A 210 23.22 43.36 -47.02
#